data_6158c8388edab7072fa2a13394d4977f
#
_entry.id   6158c8388edab7072fa2a13394d4977f
#
_cell.length_a   1.000
_cell.length_b   1.000
_cell.length_c   1.000
_cell.angle_alpha   90.00
_cell.angle_beta   90.00
_cell.angle_gamma   90.00
#
_symmetry.space_group_name_H-M   'P 1'
#
loop_
_entity.id
_entity.type
_entity.pdbx_description
1 polymer ?
#
loop_
_entity_poly.entity_id
_entity_poly.type
_entity_poly.pdbx_seq_one_letter_code
_entity_poly.pdbx_strand_id
1 'polypeptide(L)'
;KGLVNCIGSILIKPLHGTKTEEFEEVLRVNLFSSYYLLSSFARRMKNGSAIFFSSVAGTKGLSNHEAIAAAKAGLEGMARSAAASYAKDNLRINVIAPGLMDTNMSQRLLATEQARELSKSMYPIQKIGDFNDILPVVKWLLSEDSKWVTGQTIHVDGGLSTVKPR
;
A
#
# COMPACT_ATOMS: atom_id res chain seq x y z
N LYS A 1 -20.65 4.42 3.33
CA LYS A 1 -20.13 3.12 3.82
C LYS A 1 -18.70 2.95 3.31
N GLY A 2 -17.80 2.32 4.12
CA GLY A 2 -16.37 2.22 3.80
C GLY A 2 -15.78 0.85 4.07
N LEU A 3 -14.73 0.50 3.31
CA LEU A 3 -13.84 -0.63 3.52
C LEU A 3 -12.41 -0.09 3.62
N VAL A 4 -11.69 -0.51 4.66
CA VAL A 4 -10.24 -0.28 4.77
C VAL A 4 -9.57 -1.63 4.98
N ASN A 5 -8.74 -2.04 4.03
CA ASN A 5 -7.99 -3.30 4.12
C ASN A 5 -6.54 -3.04 4.52
N CYS A 6 -6.20 -3.40 5.76
CA CYS A 6 -4.84 -3.30 6.30
C CYS A 6 -4.10 -4.66 6.35
N ILE A 7 -4.63 -5.71 5.70
CA ILE A 7 -3.98 -7.02 5.66
C ILE A 7 -2.74 -6.93 4.79
N GLY A 8 -1.62 -7.43 5.31
CA GLY A 8 -0.36 -7.45 4.58
C GLY A 8 0.75 -8.15 5.34
N SER A 9 1.83 -8.39 4.62
CA SER A 9 3.09 -8.93 5.16
C SER A 9 4.28 -8.27 4.45
N ILE A 10 5.47 -8.44 5.01
CA ILE A 10 6.74 -8.00 4.43
C ILE A 10 7.62 -9.22 4.19
N LEU A 11 8.19 -9.32 3.00
CA LEU A 11 9.32 -10.20 2.69
C LEU A 11 10.37 -9.38 1.94
N ILE A 12 11.56 -9.24 2.54
CA ILE A 12 12.73 -8.63 1.92
C ILE A 12 13.78 -9.73 1.77
N LYS A 13 13.95 -10.22 0.56
CA LYS A 13 14.80 -11.36 0.26
C LYS A 13 15.22 -11.34 -1.21
N PRO A 14 16.49 -11.65 -1.54
CA PRO A 14 16.93 -11.73 -2.92
C PRO A 14 16.07 -12.71 -3.73
N LEU A 15 15.77 -12.39 -4.99
CA LEU A 15 14.92 -13.21 -5.86
C LEU A 15 15.41 -14.66 -5.95
N HIS A 16 16.71 -14.86 -6.16
CA HIS A 16 17.32 -16.21 -6.26
C HIS A 16 17.30 -17.00 -4.93
N GLY A 17 17.11 -16.31 -3.80
CA GLY A 17 16.98 -16.93 -2.49
C GLY A 17 15.54 -17.10 -2.02
N THR A 18 14.57 -16.55 -2.75
CA THR A 18 13.14 -16.65 -2.43
C THR A 18 12.59 -17.98 -2.95
N LYS A 19 12.06 -18.81 -2.05
CA LYS A 19 11.39 -20.05 -2.44
C LYS A 19 10.04 -19.76 -3.08
N THR A 20 9.57 -20.67 -3.94
CA THR A 20 8.27 -20.54 -4.61
C THR A 20 7.13 -20.37 -3.59
N GLU A 21 7.15 -21.16 -2.52
CA GLU A 21 6.14 -21.13 -1.48
C GLU A 21 6.13 -19.79 -0.70
N GLU A 22 7.30 -19.18 -0.50
CA GLU A 22 7.42 -17.85 0.13
C GLU A 22 6.84 -16.78 -0.81
N PHE A 23 7.11 -16.87 -2.10
CA PHE A 23 6.56 -15.95 -3.11
C PHE A 23 5.03 -16.07 -3.19
N GLU A 24 4.51 -17.28 -3.28
CA GLU A 24 3.06 -17.56 -3.29
C GLU A 24 2.38 -17.06 -2.02
N GLU A 25 3.00 -17.25 -0.84
CA GLU A 25 2.48 -16.74 0.42
C GLU A 25 2.39 -15.20 0.44
N VAL A 26 3.41 -14.52 -0.10
CA VAL A 26 3.37 -13.05 -0.24
C VAL A 26 2.22 -12.61 -1.14
N LEU A 27 1.99 -13.27 -2.27
CA LEU A 27 0.85 -13.00 -3.15
C LEU A 27 -0.48 -13.30 -2.45
N ARG A 28 -0.57 -14.41 -1.75
CA ARG A 28 -1.77 -14.83 -1.03
C ARG A 28 -2.18 -13.82 0.03
N VAL A 29 -1.23 -13.36 0.84
CA VAL A 29 -1.50 -12.41 1.92
C VAL A 29 -1.74 -10.99 1.39
N ASN A 30 -0.96 -10.51 0.44
CA ASN A 30 -0.99 -9.09 0.04
C ASN A 30 -1.93 -8.80 -1.14
N LEU A 31 -2.14 -9.75 -2.04
CA LEU A 31 -2.95 -9.56 -3.24
C LEU A 31 -4.28 -10.33 -3.18
N PHE A 32 -4.23 -11.64 -2.94
CA PHE A 32 -5.45 -12.45 -2.99
C PHE A 32 -6.43 -12.13 -1.86
N SER A 33 -5.93 -11.81 -0.65
CA SER A 33 -6.77 -11.32 0.44
C SER A 33 -7.55 -10.06 0.04
N SER A 34 -6.86 -9.13 -0.63
CA SER A 34 -7.47 -7.90 -1.15
C SER A 34 -8.49 -8.17 -2.25
N TYR A 35 -8.21 -9.13 -3.14
CA TYR A 35 -9.16 -9.57 -4.16
C TYR A 35 -10.45 -10.13 -3.54
N TYR A 36 -10.36 -11.02 -2.55
CA TYR A 36 -11.54 -11.60 -1.91
C TYR A 36 -12.37 -10.54 -1.18
N LEU A 37 -11.72 -9.64 -0.46
CA LEU A 37 -12.41 -8.55 0.22
C LEU A 37 -13.11 -7.62 -0.77
N LEU A 38 -12.38 -7.18 -1.82
CA LEU A 38 -12.95 -6.29 -2.82
C LEU A 38 -14.10 -6.94 -3.58
N SER A 39 -13.95 -8.20 -3.99
CA SER A 39 -15.01 -8.96 -4.65
C SER A 39 -16.28 -9.07 -3.80
N SER A 40 -16.12 -9.33 -2.50
CA SER A 40 -17.25 -9.40 -1.57
C SER A 40 -17.88 -8.03 -1.33
N PHE A 41 -17.07 -6.98 -1.17
CA PHE A 41 -17.52 -5.63 -0.96
C PHE A 41 -18.27 -5.07 -2.17
N ALA A 42 -17.71 -5.22 -3.37
CA ALA A 42 -18.26 -4.68 -4.60
C ALA A 42 -19.63 -5.30 -4.98
N ARG A 43 -19.87 -6.57 -4.62
CA ARG A 43 -21.18 -7.22 -4.86
C ARG A 43 -22.30 -6.63 -4.02
N ARG A 44 -21.99 -6.03 -2.87
CA ARG A 44 -22.97 -5.66 -1.85
C ARG A 44 -23.09 -4.16 -1.63
N MET A 45 -22.14 -3.41 -2.18
CA MET A 45 -22.01 -1.99 -1.84
C MET A 45 -22.23 -1.09 -3.04
N LYS A 46 -23.09 -0.10 -2.82
CA LYS A 46 -23.27 1.08 -3.68
C LYS A 46 -23.05 2.31 -2.82
N ASN A 47 -22.59 3.41 -3.45
CA ASN A 47 -22.28 4.66 -2.75
C ASN A 47 -21.32 4.43 -1.58
N GLY A 48 -20.10 3.97 -1.87
CA GLY A 48 -19.10 3.65 -0.88
C GLY A 48 -17.68 4.03 -1.26
N SER A 49 -16.76 3.81 -0.33
CA SER A 49 -15.32 4.01 -0.53
C SER A 49 -14.54 2.79 -0.03
N ALA A 50 -13.66 2.25 -0.86
CA ALA A 50 -12.73 1.18 -0.51
C ALA A 50 -11.29 1.69 -0.58
N ILE A 51 -10.52 1.38 0.45
CA ILE A 51 -9.11 1.76 0.58
C ILE A 51 -8.29 0.50 0.80
N PHE A 52 -7.24 0.36 0.00
CA PHE A 52 -6.26 -0.70 0.11
C PHE A 52 -4.87 -0.13 0.37
N PHE A 53 -4.01 -0.90 1.01
CA PHE A 53 -2.64 -0.50 1.27
C PHE A 53 -1.66 -1.22 0.34
N SER A 54 -1.04 -0.44 -0.55
CA SER A 54 0.14 -0.85 -1.32
C SER A 54 1.42 -0.57 -0.52
N SER A 55 2.46 -0.22 -1.20
CA SER A 55 3.77 0.19 -0.68
C SER A 55 4.47 0.99 -1.76
N VAL A 56 5.41 1.84 -1.38
CA VAL A 56 6.35 2.45 -2.33
C VAL A 56 7.06 1.40 -3.19
N ALA A 57 7.24 0.18 -2.70
CA ALA A 57 7.82 -0.93 -3.46
C ALA A 57 6.95 -1.38 -4.66
N GLY A 58 5.67 -1.01 -4.71
CA GLY A 58 4.79 -1.30 -5.85
C GLY A 58 5.11 -0.48 -7.10
N THR A 59 5.77 0.67 -6.93
CA THR A 59 6.07 1.62 -8.02
C THR A 59 7.56 1.95 -8.15
N LYS A 60 8.33 1.88 -7.06
CA LYS A 60 9.76 2.15 -7.04
C LYS A 60 10.55 0.86 -6.94
N GLY A 61 11.58 0.68 -7.78
CA GLY A 61 12.50 -0.43 -7.67
C GLY A 61 13.32 -0.36 -6.38
N LEU A 62 13.13 -1.34 -5.51
CA LEU A 62 13.88 -1.53 -4.28
C LEU A 62 14.53 -2.90 -4.31
N SER A 63 15.83 -2.99 -3.98
CA SER A 63 16.56 -4.27 -3.94
C SER A 63 15.89 -5.26 -2.99
N ASN A 64 15.82 -6.53 -3.39
CA ASN A 64 15.30 -7.63 -2.60
C ASN A 64 13.79 -7.52 -2.25
N HIS A 65 13.03 -6.69 -2.98
CA HIS A 65 11.60 -6.49 -2.77
C HIS A 65 10.74 -7.12 -3.86
N GLU A 66 11.27 -7.99 -4.70
CA GLU A 66 10.61 -8.47 -5.93
C GLU A 66 9.26 -9.12 -5.64
N ALA A 67 9.15 -9.95 -4.59
CA ALA A 67 7.90 -10.62 -4.24
C ALA A 67 6.84 -9.62 -3.77
N ILE A 68 7.19 -8.71 -2.86
CA ILE A 68 6.26 -7.70 -2.35
C ILE A 68 5.91 -6.66 -3.43
N ALA A 69 6.87 -6.30 -4.29
CA ALA A 69 6.65 -5.40 -5.42
C ALA A 69 5.63 -5.98 -6.39
N ALA A 70 5.75 -7.26 -6.76
CA ALA A 70 4.79 -7.95 -7.62
C ALA A 70 3.37 -7.93 -7.01
N ALA A 71 3.24 -8.25 -5.72
CA ALA A 71 1.95 -8.26 -5.04
C ALA A 71 1.31 -6.87 -4.97
N LYS A 72 2.09 -5.84 -4.63
CA LYS A 72 1.59 -4.47 -4.42
C LYS A 72 1.31 -3.76 -5.74
N ALA A 73 2.14 -3.95 -6.77
CA ALA A 73 1.84 -3.47 -8.13
C ALA A 73 0.58 -4.13 -8.71
N GLY A 74 0.42 -5.44 -8.49
CA GLY A 74 -0.81 -6.17 -8.85
C GLY A 74 -2.06 -5.62 -8.15
N LEU A 75 -1.96 -5.31 -6.86
CA LEU A 75 -3.03 -4.68 -6.09
C LEU A 75 -3.43 -3.31 -6.67
N GLU A 76 -2.47 -2.47 -7.03
CA GLU A 76 -2.73 -1.16 -7.65
C GLU A 76 -3.42 -1.30 -9.00
N GLY A 77 -2.97 -2.24 -9.83
CA GLY A 77 -3.61 -2.55 -11.12
C GLY A 77 -5.05 -3.05 -10.94
N MET A 78 -5.27 -3.96 -9.99
CA MET A 78 -6.60 -4.49 -9.65
C MET A 78 -7.52 -3.37 -9.16
N ALA A 79 -7.06 -2.50 -8.28
CA ALA A 79 -7.85 -1.41 -7.73
C ALA A 79 -8.28 -0.40 -8.82
N ARG A 80 -7.38 -0.03 -9.75
CA ARG A 80 -7.72 0.85 -10.90
C ARG A 80 -8.77 0.23 -11.79
N SER A 81 -8.63 -1.04 -12.14
CA SER A 81 -9.61 -1.74 -12.99
C SER A 81 -10.97 -1.86 -12.30
N ALA A 82 -10.97 -2.16 -11.00
CA ALA A 82 -12.20 -2.23 -10.21
C ALA A 82 -12.88 -0.87 -10.07
N ALA A 83 -12.12 0.22 -9.89
CA ALA A 83 -12.66 1.57 -9.87
C ALA A 83 -13.45 1.89 -11.16
N ALA A 84 -12.92 1.49 -12.31
CA ALA A 84 -13.63 1.65 -13.59
C ALA A 84 -14.91 0.78 -13.66
N SER A 85 -14.82 -0.48 -13.25
CA SER A 85 -15.92 -1.43 -13.32
C SER A 85 -17.12 -1.04 -12.45
N TYR A 86 -16.87 -0.46 -11.28
CA TYR A 86 -17.87 -0.12 -10.28
C TYR A 86 -18.20 1.38 -10.18
N ALA A 87 -17.70 2.19 -11.11
CA ALA A 87 -17.98 3.63 -11.17
C ALA A 87 -19.49 3.93 -11.24
N LYS A 88 -20.23 3.15 -12.04
CA LYS A 88 -21.69 3.26 -12.16
C LYS A 88 -22.47 3.00 -10.86
N ASP A 89 -21.87 2.28 -9.93
CA ASP A 89 -22.44 2.01 -8.61
C ASP A 89 -22.01 3.06 -7.58
N ASN A 90 -21.32 4.11 -8.03
CA ASN A 90 -20.73 5.17 -7.20
C ASN A 90 -19.84 4.60 -6.09
N LEU A 91 -19.06 3.56 -6.43
CA LEU A 91 -18.10 2.93 -5.54
C LEU A 91 -16.70 3.45 -5.90
N ARG A 92 -16.12 4.21 -5.00
CA ARG A 92 -14.75 4.71 -5.12
C ARG A 92 -13.77 3.70 -4.57
N ILE A 93 -12.68 3.45 -5.29
CA ILE A 93 -11.66 2.47 -4.91
C ILE A 93 -10.30 3.14 -5.09
N ASN A 94 -9.57 3.31 -3.99
CA ASN A 94 -8.26 3.96 -3.98
C ASN A 94 -7.25 3.13 -3.21
N VAL A 95 -6.00 3.41 -3.44
CA VAL A 95 -4.86 2.76 -2.80
C VAL A 95 -4.01 3.82 -2.10
N ILE A 96 -3.53 3.52 -0.92
CA ILE A 96 -2.48 4.30 -0.24
C ILE A 96 -1.18 3.49 -0.36
N ALA A 97 -0.11 4.13 -0.81
CA ALA A 97 1.23 3.54 -0.91
C ALA A 97 2.17 4.21 0.11
N PRO A 98 2.29 3.66 1.33
CA PRO A 98 3.19 4.19 2.34
C PRO A 98 4.65 3.93 2.01
N GLY A 99 5.53 4.80 2.54
CA GLY A 99 6.92 4.48 2.78
C GLY A 99 7.09 3.52 3.97
N LEU A 100 8.29 3.46 4.53
CA LEU A 100 8.54 2.70 5.76
C LEU A 100 7.83 3.38 6.94
N MET A 101 6.99 2.61 7.60
CA MET A 101 6.18 3.05 8.75
C MET A 101 6.70 2.41 10.03
N ASP A 102 6.75 3.14 11.12
CA ASP A 102 7.08 2.57 12.44
C ASP A 102 5.84 1.81 12.98
N THR A 103 5.86 0.51 12.79
CA THR A 103 4.78 -0.42 13.12
C THR A 103 5.36 -1.75 13.61
N ASN A 104 4.54 -2.61 14.20
CA ASN A 104 4.95 -3.97 14.57
C ASN A 104 5.53 -4.76 13.38
N MET A 105 5.03 -4.54 12.17
CA MET A 105 5.50 -5.22 10.97
C MET A 105 6.94 -4.85 10.60
N SER A 106 7.35 -3.62 10.86
CA SER A 106 8.67 -3.06 10.52
C SER A 106 9.68 -3.11 11.66
N GLN A 107 9.31 -3.58 12.85
CA GLN A 107 10.19 -3.59 14.03
C GLN A 107 11.56 -4.21 13.77
N ARG A 108 11.62 -5.32 13.00
CA ARG A 108 12.91 -5.96 12.67
C ARG A 108 13.81 -5.08 11.81
N LEU A 109 13.23 -4.27 10.93
CA LEU A 109 13.95 -3.34 10.06
C LEU A 109 14.46 -2.12 10.83
N LEU A 110 13.79 -1.77 11.92
CA LEU A 110 14.02 -0.60 12.75
C LEU A 110 14.59 -0.96 14.14
N ALA A 111 15.20 -2.15 14.26
CA ALA A 111 15.60 -2.70 15.56
C ALA A 111 16.76 -1.95 16.24
N THR A 112 17.60 -1.25 15.48
CA THR A 112 18.74 -0.49 16.01
C THR A 112 18.64 0.99 15.62
N GLU A 113 19.23 1.87 16.43
CA GLU A 113 19.27 3.31 16.12
C GLU A 113 19.97 3.58 14.78
N GLN A 114 21.06 2.84 14.50
CA GLN A 114 21.75 2.95 13.22
C GLN A 114 20.85 2.59 12.03
N ALA A 115 20.03 1.53 12.15
CA ALA A 115 19.08 1.15 11.12
C ALA A 115 17.96 2.20 10.95
N ARG A 116 17.53 2.82 12.05
CA ARG A 116 16.56 3.93 12.03
C ARG A 116 17.11 5.15 11.30
N GLU A 117 18.31 5.59 11.65
CA GLU A 117 18.95 6.76 11.01
C GLU A 117 19.23 6.51 9.52
N LEU A 118 19.72 5.32 9.16
CA LEU A 118 19.89 4.93 7.76
C LEU A 118 18.55 4.96 7.01
N SER A 119 17.50 4.44 7.63
CA SER A 119 16.16 4.45 7.02
C SER A 119 15.64 5.87 6.83
N LYS A 120 15.78 6.76 7.83
CA LYS A 120 15.41 8.18 7.74
C LYS A 120 16.11 8.89 6.59
N SER A 121 17.41 8.65 6.43
CA SER A 121 18.23 9.31 5.40
C SER A 121 17.82 8.96 3.96
N MET A 122 17.08 7.88 3.76
CA MET A 122 16.53 7.51 2.45
C MET A 122 15.39 8.43 1.99
N TYR A 123 14.75 9.13 2.93
CA TYR A 123 13.57 9.95 2.67
C TYR A 123 13.92 11.43 2.52
N PRO A 124 13.41 12.12 1.48
CA PRO A 124 13.54 13.57 1.38
C PRO A 124 13.12 14.34 2.64
N ILE A 125 12.04 13.91 3.29
CA ILE A 125 11.57 14.49 4.57
C ILE A 125 12.30 13.89 5.80
N GLN A 126 13.34 13.12 5.65
CA GLN A 126 14.17 12.56 6.73
C GLN A 126 13.39 12.07 7.97
N LYS A 127 12.28 11.38 7.71
CA LYS A 127 11.37 10.85 8.73
C LYS A 127 10.97 9.41 8.36
N ILE A 128 10.86 8.52 9.35
CA ILE A 128 10.12 7.28 9.23
C ILE A 128 8.65 7.63 9.50
N GLY A 129 7.76 7.18 8.63
CA GLY A 129 6.33 7.46 8.78
C GLY A 129 5.75 6.84 10.04
N ASP A 130 4.66 7.42 10.53
CA ASP A 130 3.89 6.88 11.64
C ASP A 130 2.38 6.88 11.30
N PHE A 131 1.57 6.36 12.23
CA PHE A 131 0.13 6.26 12.05
C PHE A 131 -0.54 7.62 11.79
N ASN A 132 -0.03 8.71 12.37
CA ASN A 132 -0.60 10.04 12.20
C ASN A 132 -0.36 10.61 10.79
N ASP A 133 0.64 10.12 10.06
CA ASP A 133 0.87 10.52 8.67
C ASP A 133 -0.15 9.88 7.72
N ILE A 134 -0.67 8.71 8.06
CA ILE A 134 -1.60 7.93 7.22
C ILE A 134 -3.06 8.23 7.53
N LEU A 135 -3.41 8.36 8.79
CA LEU A 135 -4.78 8.50 9.25
C LEU A 135 -5.56 9.66 8.59
N PRO A 136 -4.98 10.86 8.39
CA PRO A 136 -5.66 11.94 7.68
C PRO A 136 -6.07 11.58 6.26
N VAL A 137 -5.19 10.86 5.52
CA VAL A 137 -5.47 10.42 4.14
C VAL A 137 -6.58 9.37 4.11
N VAL A 138 -6.58 8.43 5.06
CA VAL A 138 -7.67 7.44 5.20
C VAL A 138 -8.99 8.14 5.48
N LYS A 139 -9.03 9.07 6.44
CA LYS A 139 -10.24 9.83 6.78
C LYS A 139 -10.76 10.61 5.57
N TRP A 140 -9.88 11.30 4.86
CA TRP A 140 -10.24 12.05 3.65
C TRP A 140 -10.81 11.14 2.57
N LEU A 141 -10.16 10.01 2.28
CA LEU A 141 -10.64 9.06 1.26
C LEU A 141 -11.99 8.40 1.62
N LEU A 142 -12.33 8.31 2.91
CA LEU A 142 -13.62 7.81 3.36
C LEU A 142 -14.71 8.89 3.37
N SER A 143 -14.35 10.17 3.36
CA SER A 143 -15.29 11.29 3.43
C SER A 143 -15.85 11.70 2.07
N GLU A 144 -16.85 12.57 2.08
CA GLU A 144 -17.42 13.20 0.89
C GLU A 144 -16.46 14.22 0.24
N ASP A 145 -15.45 14.69 0.97
CA ASP A 145 -14.45 15.64 0.44
C ASP A 145 -13.60 15.03 -0.67
N SER A 146 -13.57 13.69 -0.75
CA SER A 146 -12.88 12.94 -1.80
C SER A 146 -13.83 12.32 -2.85
N LYS A 147 -15.07 12.80 -2.97
CA LYS A 147 -16.08 12.23 -3.88
C LYS A 147 -15.68 12.19 -5.37
N TRP A 148 -14.71 13.00 -5.77
CA TRP A 148 -14.16 13.04 -7.14
C TRP A 148 -12.83 12.27 -7.27
N VAL A 149 -12.47 11.45 -6.27
CA VAL A 149 -11.21 10.68 -6.23
C VAL A 149 -11.49 9.20 -6.25
N THR A 150 -11.13 8.53 -7.34
CA THR A 150 -11.22 7.07 -7.49
C THR A 150 -10.14 6.56 -8.45
N GLY A 151 -9.72 5.31 -8.29
CA GLY A 151 -8.69 4.67 -9.11
C GLY A 151 -7.27 5.18 -8.84
N GLN A 152 -7.05 5.94 -7.77
CA GLN A 152 -5.77 6.56 -7.48
C GLN A 152 -4.92 5.70 -6.55
N THR A 153 -3.60 5.75 -6.76
CA THR A 153 -2.59 5.35 -5.78
C THR A 153 -1.97 6.61 -5.20
N ILE A 154 -2.19 6.84 -3.91
CA ILE A 154 -1.70 8.03 -3.19
C ILE A 154 -0.47 7.63 -2.39
N HIS A 155 0.69 8.17 -2.76
CA HIS A 155 1.93 7.94 -2.04
C HIS A 155 1.99 8.82 -0.78
N VAL A 156 2.23 8.17 0.36
CA VAL A 156 2.47 8.81 1.66
C VAL A 156 3.81 8.27 2.17
N ASP A 157 4.88 8.78 1.60
CA ASP A 157 6.20 8.17 1.65
C ASP A 157 7.35 9.18 1.89
N GLY A 158 7.04 10.36 2.38
CA GLY A 158 8.05 11.39 2.63
C GLY A 158 8.83 11.82 1.38
N GLY A 159 8.26 11.59 0.18
CA GLY A 159 8.86 11.94 -1.10
C GLY A 159 9.77 10.86 -1.70
N LEU A 160 9.90 9.69 -1.07
CA LEU A 160 10.83 8.64 -1.50
C LEU A 160 10.61 8.19 -2.94
N SER A 161 9.37 8.10 -3.41
CA SER A 161 9.03 7.61 -4.75
C SER A 161 9.24 8.65 -5.85
N THR A 162 9.09 9.94 -5.55
CA THR A 162 8.94 10.98 -6.59
C THR A 162 9.91 12.14 -6.50
N VAL A 163 10.53 12.37 -5.34
CA VAL A 163 11.40 13.53 -5.11
C VAL A 163 12.86 13.09 -5.00
N LYS A 164 13.74 13.82 -5.70
CA LYS A 164 15.20 13.69 -5.55
C LYS A 164 15.71 15.00 -4.97
N PRO A 165 16.06 15.05 -3.68
CA PRO A 165 16.66 16.24 -3.10
C PRO A 165 18.03 16.52 -3.73
N ARG A 166 18.46 17.78 -3.68
CA ARG A 166 19.79 18.23 -4.17
C ARG A 166 20.89 17.85 -3.19
#